data_85df68f3e5e6b46b97f527f232bc6fb9
#
_entry.id   85df68f3e5e6b46b97f527f232bc6fb9
#
_cell.length_a   1.000
_cell.length_b   1.000
_cell.length_c   1.000
_cell.angle_alpha   90.00
_cell.angle_beta   90.00
_cell.angle_gamma   90.00
#
_symmetry.space_group_name_H-M   'P 1'
#
loop_
_entity.id
_entity.type
_entity.pdbx_description
1 polymer ?
#
loop_
_entity_poly.entity_id
_entity_poly.type
_entity_poly.pdbx_seq_one_letter_code
_entity_poly.pdbx_strand_id
1 'polypeptide(L)'
;MTEQPEYAPTPDTDEARRALAVVTRVVTDAGLEHEAGARDGELVVTLPGEKKLKTVVSLVVRERALSVSAFVIRNADENHEQFYRHLLRRNLRMPLLAYSIDASGDVYVGGRIPLRAVTEEVVDQVLGVVLEAADGPFNELLLLGFRSSMQKEWDWRVSRGESLRNLEAFRSVLERTDGATPE
;
A
#
# COMPACT_ATOMS: atom_id res chain seq x y z
N MET A 1 10.94 20.88 21.74
CA MET A 1 12.18 20.55 20.98
C MET A 1 12.29 19.04 21.05
N THR A 2 11.63 18.37 20.11
CA THR A 2 11.56 16.89 20.05
C THR A 2 12.77 16.44 19.25
N GLU A 3 13.76 15.88 19.94
CA GLU A 3 14.89 15.23 19.28
C GLU A 3 14.34 14.11 18.39
N GLN A 4 14.55 14.25 17.09
CA GLN A 4 14.38 13.12 16.18
C GLN A 4 15.42 12.08 16.58
N PRO A 5 15.06 10.78 16.66
CA PRO A 5 16.03 9.74 16.93
C PRO A 5 17.11 9.80 15.84
N GLU A 6 18.33 10.06 16.27
CA GLU A 6 19.53 10.03 15.45
C GLU A 6 19.58 8.68 14.72
N TYR A 7 19.48 8.75 13.42
CA TYR A 7 19.37 7.58 12.54
C TYR A 7 20.74 6.89 12.51
N ALA A 8 20.87 5.81 13.26
CA ALA A 8 22.10 5.02 13.23
C ALA A 8 22.41 4.56 11.80
N PRO A 9 23.65 4.70 11.33
CA PRO A 9 24.06 4.27 10.00
C PRO A 9 23.70 2.80 9.79
N THR A 10 23.46 2.42 8.53
CA THR A 10 23.22 1.00 8.18
C THR A 10 24.35 0.17 8.71
N PRO A 11 24.12 -0.82 9.57
CA PRO A 11 25.23 -1.59 10.08
C PRO A 11 25.83 -2.36 8.93
N ASP A 12 27.12 -2.21 8.83
CA ASP A 12 27.96 -2.91 7.86
C ASP A 12 28.20 -4.37 8.31
N THR A 13 27.08 -5.08 8.56
CA THR A 13 27.14 -6.49 8.89
C THR A 13 27.06 -7.33 7.62
N ASP A 14 27.77 -8.45 7.56
CA ASP A 14 27.69 -9.40 6.45
C ASP A 14 26.27 -9.86 6.19
N GLU A 15 25.46 -10.01 7.24
CA GLU A 15 24.06 -10.41 7.15
C GLU A 15 23.20 -9.33 6.46
N ALA A 16 23.42 -8.06 6.79
CA ALA A 16 22.70 -6.94 6.15
C ALA A 16 23.11 -6.78 4.67
N ARG A 17 24.41 -6.88 4.37
CA ARG A 17 24.89 -6.87 2.98
C ARG A 17 24.31 -8.01 2.16
N ARG A 18 24.28 -9.23 2.72
CA ARG A 18 23.65 -10.40 2.10
C ARG A 18 22.16 -10.16 1.84
N ALA A 19 21.42 -9.68 2.85
CA ALA A 19 20.00 -9.42 2.72
C ALA A 19 19.69 -8.37 1.64
N LEU A 20 20.46 -7.28 1.59
CA LEU A 20 20.31 -6.24 0.56
C LEU A 20 20.61 -6.81 -0.84
N ALA A 21 21.65 -7.64 -0.98
CA ALA A 21 21.96 -8.29 -2.25
C ALA A 21 20.85 -9.23 -2.71
N VAL A 22 20.22 -9.98 -1.80
CA VAL A 22 19.06 -10.86 -2.11
C VAL A 22 17.89 -10.01 -2.59
N VAL A 23 17.52 -8.95 -1.85
CA VAL A 23 16.41 -8.06 -2.21
C VAL A 23 16.65 -7.44 -3.60
N THR A 24 17.84 -6.87 -3.85
CA THR A 24 18.17 -6.24 -5.13
C THR A 24 18.09 -7.24 -6.28
N ARG A 25 18.60 -8.45 -6.09
CA ARG A 25 18.56 -9.50 -7.11
C ARG A 25 17.12 -9.87 -7.46
N VAL A 26 16.28 -10.20 -6.48
CA VAL A 26 14.89 -10.58 -6.73
C VAL A 26 14.14 -9.50 -7.51
N VAL A 27 14.27 -8.24 -7.11
CA VAL A 27 13.62 -7.11 -7.76
C VAL A 27 14.12 -6.93 -9.21
N THR A 28 15.44 -7.09 -9.42
CA THR A 28 16.04 -6.98 -10.74
C THR A 28 15.63 -8.13 -11.65
N ASP A 29 15.67 -9.37 -11.14
CA ASP A 29 15.31 -10.58 -11.92
C ASP A 29 13.82 -10.60 -12.30
N ALA A 30 12.96 -10.03 -11.42
CA ALA A 30 11.55 -9.82 -11.71
C ALA A 30 11.28 -8.67 -12.72
N GLY A 31 12.29 -7.91 -13.12
CA GLY A 31 12.15 -6.77 -14.04
C GLY A 31 11.35 -5.61 -13.47
N LEU A 32 11.29 -5.47 -12.14
CA LEU A 32 10.55 -4.41 -11.47
C LEU A 32 11.34 -3.09 -11.49
N GLU A 33 10.64 -1.98 -11.73
CA GLU A 33 11.22 -0.64 -11.61
C GLU A 33 11.64 -0.40 -10.16
N HIS A 34 12.89 -0.03 -9.93
CA HIS A 34 13.41 0.24 -8.60
C HIS A 34 14.55 1.27 -8.61
N GLU A 35 14.72 1.92 -7.48
CA GLU A 35 15.78 2.91 -7.24
C GLU A 35 16.27 2.87 -5.79
N ALA A 36 17.44 3.43 -5.53
CA ALA A 36 17.92 3.64 -4.17
C ALA A 36 17.03 4.70 -3.48
N GLY A 37 16.57 4.41 -2.28
CA GLY A 37 15.79 5.34 -1.48
C GLY A 37 16.64 6.41 -0.80
N ALA A 38 15.98 7.30 -0.05
CA ALA A 38 16.64 8.38 0.66
C ALA A 38 17.39 7.91 1.93
N ARG A 39 17.12 6.69 2.40
CA ARG A 39 17.73 6.11 3.59
C ARG A 39 18.79 5.08 3.20
N ASP A 40 19.87 4.99 3.97
CA ASP A 40 20.87 3.95 3.77
C ASP A 40 20.23 2.56 3.82
N GLY A 41 20.57 1.69 2.88
CA GLY A 41 20.02 0.33 2.77
C GLY A 41 18.55 0.29 2.32
N GLU A 42 18.03 1.39 1.76
CA GLU A 42 16.67 1.45 1.20
C GLU A 42 16.67 1.18 -0.29
N LEU A 43 15.78 0.30 -0.72
CA LEU A 43 15.37 0.10 -2.09
C LEU A 43 13.89 0.47 -2.23
N VAL A 44 13.57 1.38 -3.12
CA VAL A 44 12.20 1.77 -3.46
C VAL A 44 11.81 1.03 -4.73
N VAL A 45 10.73 0.26 -4.67
CA VAL A 45 10.26 -0.62 -5.76
C VAL A 45 8.86 -0.20 -6.18
N THR A 46 8.62 -0.13 -7.49
CA THR A 46 7.29 0.14 -8.06
C THR A 46 6.66 -1.17 -8.54
N LEU A 47 5.55 -1.55 -7.92
CA LEU A 47 4.73 -2.69 -8.33
C LEU A 47 3.59 -2.20 -9.22
N PRO A 48 3.43 -2.71 -10.45
CA PRO A 48 2.27 -2.41 -11.29
C PRO A 48 1.01 -3.07 -10.72
N GLY A 49 -0.11 -2.37 -10.74
CA GLY A 49 -1.40 -2.89 -10.27
C GLY A 49 -2.47 -2.78 -11.37
N GLU A 50 -3.60 -3.45 -11.15
CA GLU A 50 -4.76 -3.45 -12.05
C GLU A 50 -5.80 -2.39 -11.64
N LYS A 51 -6.09 -2.29 -10.34
CA LYS A 51 -7.07 -1.34 -9.77
C LYS A 51 -6.42 -0.07 -9.29
N LYS A 52 -5.27 -0.20 -8.66
CA LYS A 52 -4.39 0.90 -8.27
C LYS A 52 -3.19 0.88 -9.21
N LEU A 53 -3.09 1.85 -10.13
CA LEU A 53 -2.11 1.89 -11.22
C LEU A 53 -0.70 1.43 -10.82
N LYS A 54 -0.25 1.82 -9.62
CA LYS A 54 1.05 1.41 -9.08
C LYS A 54 1.05 1.45 -7.56
N THR A 55 1.85 0.60 -6.95
CA THR A 55 2.14 0.61 -5.52
C THR A 55 3.64 0.78 -5.32
N VAL A 56 4.04 1.82 -4.61
CA VAL A 56 5.44 2.07 -4.26
C VAL A 56 5.73 1.40 -2.93
N VAL A 57 6.75 0.55 -2.91
CA VAL A 57 7.19 -0.22 -1.74
C VAL A 57 8.56 0.26 -1.31
N SER A 58 8.70 0.61 -0.05
CA SER A 58 9.98 0.86 0.60
C SER A 58 10.46 -0.42 1.30
N LEU A 59 11.63 -0.90 0.89
CA LEU A 59 12.33 -2.05 1.44
C LEU A 59 13.61 -1.54 2.11
N VAL A 60 13.66 -1.54 3.45
CA VAL A 60 14.80 -0.97 4.19
C VAL A 60 15.49 -2.06 4.98
N VAL A 61 16.72 -2.39 4.58
CA VAL A 61 17.59 -3.30 5.33
C VAL A 61 18.23 -2.54 6.48
N ARG A 62 17.98 -3.02 7.70
CA ARG A 62 18.53 -2.50 8.95
C ARG A 62 19.32 -3.58 9.68
N GLU A 63 19.88 -3.23 10.86
CA GLU A 63 20.73 -4.12 11.68
C GLU A 63 20.14 -5.51 11.93
N ARG A 64 18.84 -5.61 12.09
CA ARG A 64 18.19 -6.84 12.57
C ARG A 64 17.09 -7.34 11.66
N ALA A 65 16.60 -6.50 10.72
CA ALA A 65 15.45 -6.83 9.93
C ALA A 65 15.42 -6.06 8.59
N LEU A 66 14.79 -6.67 7.60
CA LEU A 66 14.22 -6.01 6.44
C LEU A 66 12.86 -5.42 6.87
N SER A 67 12.74 -4.10 6.84
CA SER A 67 11.47 -3.40 7.02
C SER A 67 10.80 -3.18 5.67
N VAL A 68 9.53 -3.54 5.58
CA VAL A 68 8.69 -3.40 4.40
C VAL A 68 7.60 -2.42 4.71
N SER A 69 7.34 -1.45 3.81
CA SER A 69 6.24 -0.50 3.95
C SER A 69 5.74 -0.06 2.58
N ALA A 70 4.44 -0.07 2.37
CA ALA A 70 3.80 0.47 1.19
C ALA A 70 2.50 1.19 1.56
N PHE A 71 2.29 2.35 0.97
CA PHE A 71 1.05 3.11 1.11
C PHE A 71 -0.08 2.41 0.33
N VAL A 72 -1.20 2.19 1.00
CA VAL A 72 -2.39 1.56 0.41
C VAL A 72 -3.40 2.62 -0.02
N ILE A 73 -3.92 3.38 0.94
CA ILE A 73 -4.95 4.37 0.72
C ILE A 73 -4.93 5.41 1.84
N ARG A 74 -5.35 6.64 1.54
CA ARG A 74 -5.47 7.68 2.55
C ARG A 74 -6.55 7.34 3.59
N ASN A 75 -6.55 8.08 4.69
CA ASN A 75 -7.58 8.02 5.71
C ASN A 75 -8.98 8.14 5.08
N ALA A 76 -9.89 7.26 5.47
CA ALA A 76 -11.26 7.26 4.97
C ALA A 76 -12.00 8.55 5.38
N ASP A 77 -12.89 9.04 4.50
CA ASP A 77 -13.73 10.21 4.79
C ASP A 77 -14.95 9.82 5.64
N GLU A 78 -15.37 8.55 5.56
CA GLU A 78 -16.58 8.02 6.19
C GLU A 78 -16.43 6.54 6.56
N ASN A 79 -17.39 6.00 7.34
CA ASN A 79 -17.50 4.58 7.72
C ASN A 79 -16.24 3.98 8.37
N HIS A 80 -15.51 4.75 9.14
CA HIS A 80 -14.22 4.37 9.74
C HIS A 80 -14.26 3.01 10.45
N GLU A 81 -15.33 2.71 11.22
CA GLU A 81 -15.44 1.43 11.92
C GLU A 81 -15.46 0.25 10.95
N GLN A 82 -16.30 0.31 9.92
CA GLN A 82 -16.42 -0.77 8.92
C GLN A 82 -15.15 -0.87 8.08
N PHE A 83 -14.56 0.27 7.73
CA PHE A 83 -13.31 0.36 6.99
C PHE A 83 -12.15 -0.33 7.74
N TYR A 84 -11.93 0.02 9.00
CA TYR A 84 -10.88 -0.62 9.80
C TYR A 84 -11.19 -2.07 10.14
N ARG A 85 -12.45 -2.42 10.36
CA ARG A 85 -12.87 -3.82 10.56
C ARG A 85 -12.57 -4.67 9.34
N HIS A 86 -12.77 -4.15 8.13
CA HIS A 86 -12.41 -4.81 6.88
C HIS A 86 -10.90 -5.09 6.82
N LEU A 87 -10.07 -4.09 7.05
CA LEU A 87 -8.60 -4.22 7.06
C LEU A 87 -8.11 -5.24 8.10
N LEU A 88 -8.61 -5.16 9.34
CA LEU A 88 -8.23 -6.06 10.43
C LEU A 88 -8.61 -7.52 10.15
N ARG A 89 -9.76 -7.77 9.50
CA ARG A 89 -10.14 -9.12 9.08
C ARG A 89 -9.23 -9.69 8.00
N ARG A 90 -8.74 -8.84 7.11
CA ARG A 90 -7.77 -9.26 6.08
C ARG A 90 -6.42 -9.63 6.69
N ASN A 91 -5.99 -8.95 7.76
CA ASN A 91 -4.77 -9.30 8.48
C ASN A 91 -4.73 -10.75 8.98
N LEU A 92 -5.88 -11.36 9.29
CA LEU A 92 -5.95 -12.77 9.72
C LEU A 92 -5.45 -13.76 8.65
N ARG A 93 -5.46 -13.37 7.39
CA ARG A 93 -5.09 -14.23 6.26
C ARG A 93 -3.81 -13.80 5.57
N MET A 94 -3.26 -12.67 5.98
CA MET A 94 -2.07 -12.09 5.35
C MET A 94 -0.81 -12.65 6.01
N PRO A 95 0.06 -13.34 5.28
CA PRO A 95 1.32 -13.82 5.81
C PRO A 95 2.33 -12.67 5.91
N LEU A 96 3.20 -12.69 6.91
CA LEU A 96 4.38 -11.84 7.09
C LEU A 96 4.12 -10.34 7.29
N LEU A 97 3.05 -9.80 6.74
CA LEU A 97 2.70 -8.38 6.73
C LEU A 97 1.35 -8.13 7.39
N ALA A 98 1.05 -6.87 7.68
CA ALA A 98 -0.25 -6.45 8.18
C ALA A 98 -0.58 -5.03 7.73
N TYR A 99 -1.87 -4.70 7.66
CA TYR A 99 -2.31 -3.31 7.56
C TYR A 99 -2.07 -2.59 8.87
N SER A 100 -1.65 -1.35 8.74
CA SER A 100 -1.48 -0.39 9.83
C SER A 100 -1.97 0.98 9.38
N ILE A 101 -2.16 1.87 10.32
CA ILE A 101 -2.43 3.28 10.04
C ILE A 101 -1.34 4.14 10.67
N ASP A 102 -1.02 5.26 10.02
CA ASP A 102 -0.16 6.27 10.60
C ASP A 102 -0.93 7.26 11.48
N ALA A 103 -0.25 8.31 11.96
CA ALA A 103 -0.87 9.33 12.81
C ALA A 103 -1.96 10.15 12.10
N SER A 104 -1.94 10.20 10.77
CA SER A 104 -2.96 10.85 9.93
C SER A 104 -4.15 9.95 9.63
N GLY A 105 -4.05 8.66 9.97
CA GLY A 105 -5.04 7.63 9.65
C GLY A 105 -4.84 7.01 8.26
N ASP A 106 -3.79 7.38 7.56
CA ASP A 106 -3.46 6.80 6.25
C ASP A 106 -3.05 5.34 6.41
N VAL A 107 -3.55 4.50 5.50
CA VAL A 107 -3.36 3.05 5.56
C VAL A 107 -2.10 2.62 4.82
N TYR A 108 -1.31 1.83 5.50
CA TYR A 108 -0.12 1.17 4.99
C TYR A 108 -0.24 -0.35 5.14
N VAL A 109 0.44 -1.08 4.29
CA VAL A 109 0.77 -2.49 4.49
C VAL A 109 2.26 -2.61 4.75
N GLY A 110 2.65 -3.37 5.76
CA GLY A 110 4.07 -3.52 6.07
C GLY A 110 4.35 -4.52 7.17
N GLY A 111 5.63 -4.71 7.43
CA GLY A 111 6.12 -5.64 8.44
C GLY A 111 7.64 -5.62 8.56
N ARG A 112 8.17 -6.52 9.40
CA ARG A 112 9.60 -6.67 9.63
C ARG A 112 9.99 -8.14 9.54
N ILE A 113 10.98 -8.43 8.70
CA ILE A 113 11.49 -9.78 8.45
C ILE A 113 12.91 -9.86 9.00
N PRO A 114 13.20 -10.77 9.96
CA PRO A 114 14.56 -10.95 10.46
C PRO A 114 15.55 -11.22 9.31
N LEU A 115 16.74 -10.61 9.32
CA LEU A 115 17.69 -10.71 8.20
C LEU A 115 18.03 -12.16 7.83
N ARG A 116 18.13 -13.05 8.85
CA ARG A 116 18.38 -14.49 8.61
C ARG A 116 17.30 -15.18 7.78
N ALA A 117 16.07 -14.65 7.80
CA ALA A 117 14.91 -15.16 7.05
C ALA A 117 14.76 -14.51 5.67
N VAL A 118 15.61 -13.56 5.31
CA VAL A 118 15.57 -12.92 3.98
C VAL A 118 16.19 -13.86 2.96
N THR A 119 15.33 -14.57 2.23
CA THR A 119 15.65 -15.43 1.08
C THR A 119 14.92 -14.92 -0.15
N GLU A 120 15.26 -15.42 -1.33
CA GLU A 120 14.61 -15.04 -2.58
C GLU A 120 13.10 -15.33 -2.52
N GLU A 121 12.72 -16.51 -2.03
CA GLU A 121 11.31 -16.93 -1.90
C GLU A 121 10.54 -16.02 -0.95
N VAL A 122 11.15 -15.61 0.18
CA VAL A 122 10.50 -14.73 1.15
C VAL A 122 10.35 -13.32 0.58
N VAL A 123 11.33 -12.80 -0.15
CA VAL A 123 11.23 -11.49 -0.80
C VAL A 123 10.15 -11.50 -1.88
N ASP A 124 10.10 -12.52 -2.73
CA ASP A 124 9.07 -12.70 -3.75
C ASP A 124 7.68 -12.78 -3.12
N GLN A 125 7.52 -13.61 -2.07
CA GLN A 125 6.26 -13.70 -1.32
C GLN A 125 5.84 -12.34 -0.74
N VAL A 126 6.76 -11.58 -0.17
CA VAL A 126 6.50 -10.25 0.40
C VAL A 126 5.99 -9.28 -0.65
N LEU A 127 6.63 -9.22 -1.81
CA LEU A 127 6.20 -8.34 -2.91
C LEU A 127 4.81 -8.74 -3.42
N GLY A 128 4.54 -10.04 -3.54
CA GLY A 128 3.21 -10.56 -3.89
C GLY A 128 2.14 -10.19 -2.86
N VAL A 129 2.44 -10.33 -1.56
CA VAL A 129 1.53 -9.92 -0.47
C VAL A 129 1.27 -8.43 -0.48
N VAL A 130 2.29 -7.59 -0.70
CA VAL A 130 2.12 -6.14 -0.82
C VAL A 130 1.20 -5.78 -1.98
N LEU A 131 1.43 -6.38 -3.16
CA LEU A 131 0.60 -6.13 -4.35
C LEU A 131 -0.85 -6.54 -4.09
N GLU A 132 -1.09 -7.76 -3.59
CA GLU A 132 -2.44 -8.24 -3.24
C GLU A 132 -3.11 -7.36 -2.18
N ALA A 133 -2.38 -6.90 -1.17
CA ALA A 133 -2.92 -6.04 -0.11
C ALA A 133 -3.25 -4.62 -0.59
N ALA A 134 -2.46 -4.06 -1.49
CA ALA A 134 -2.64 -2.69 -1.94
C ALA A 134 -3.60 -2.57 -3.13
N ASP A 135 -3.57 -3.52 -4.07
CA ASP A 135 -4.36 -3.51 -5.30
C ASP A 135 -5.67 -4.29 -5.15
N GLY A 136 -5.61 -5.49 -4.57
CA GLY A 136 -6.77 -6.40 -4.49
C GLY A 136 -8.04 -5.76 -3.92
N PRO A 137 -8.04 -5.18 -2.72
CA PRO A 137 -9.20 -4.56 -2.09
C PRO A 137 -9.41 -3.09 -2.48
N PHE A 138 -8.63 -2.50 -3.37
CA PHE A 138 -8.58 -1.04 -3.57
C PHE A 138 -9.96 -0.44 -3.89
N ASN A 139 -10.69 -1.02 -4.83
CA ASN A 139 -12.04 -0.53 -5.18
C ASN A 139 -13.04 -0.73 -4.03
N GLU A 140 -12.92 -1.81 -3.25
CA GLU A 140 -13.76 -2.05 -2.09
C GLU A 140 -13.50 -1.03 -0.97
N LEU A 141 -12.22 -0.71 -0.73
CA LEU A 141 -11.83 0.34 0.22
C LEU A 141 -12.33 1.72 -0.20
N LEU A 142 -12.29 2.03 -1.51
CA LEU A 142 -12.86 3.27 -2.03
C LEU A 142 -14.37 3.34 -1.78
N LEU A 143 -15.12 2.27 -2.03
CA LEU A 143 -16.56 2.24 -1.78
C LEU A 143 -16.91 2.31 -0.29
N LEU A 144 -16.09 1.71 0.59
CA LEU A 144 -16.31 1.75 2.03
C LEU A 144 -16.03 3.14 2.62
N GLY A 145 -14.92 3.73 2.24
CA GLY A 145 -14.40 4.92 2.91
C GLY A 145 -14.66 6.25 2.20
N PHE A 146 -15.12 6.24 0.93
CA PHE A 146 -15.15 7.46 0.10
C PHE A 146 -16.38 7.57 -0.80
N ARG A 147 -17.41 6.76 -0.56
CA ARG A 147 -18.59 6.71 -1.44
C ARG A 147 -19.25 8.08 -1.62
N SER A 148 -19.45 8.82 -0.54
CA SER A 148 -20.07 10.15 -0.58
C SER A 148 -19.23 11.17 -1.34
N SER A 149 -17.92 11.11 -1.21
CA SER A 149 -16.99 11.97 -1.96
C SER A 149 -16.96 11.61 -3.44
N MET A 150 -17.00 10.31 -3.77
CA MET A 150 -17.08 9.83 -5.15
C MET A 150 -18.40 10.20 -5.81
N GLN A 151 -19.54 10.17 -5.07
CA GLN A 151 -20.84 10.60 -5.59
C GLN A 151 -20.82 12.09 -5.95
N LYS A 152 -20.31 12.94 -5.05
CA LYS A 152 -20.19 14.39 -5.32
C LYS A 152 -19.32 14.67 -6.55
N GLU A 153 -18.23 13.95 -6.70
CA GLU A 153 -17.35 14.07 -7.88
C GLU A 153 -18.05 13.61 -9.16
N TRP A 154 -18.81 12.50 -9.09
CA TRP A 154 -19.61 11.99 -10.19
C TRP A 154 -20.63 13.04 -10.66
N ASP A 155 -21.47 13.54 -9.73
CA ASP A 155 -22.55 14.51 -10.03
C ASP A 155 -21.97 15.81 -10.62
N TRP A 156 -20.85 16.27 -10.06
CA TRP A 156 -20.16 17.45 -10.56
C TRP A 156 -19.64 17.26 -12.00
N ARG A 157 -19.02 16.12 -12.30
CA ARG A 157 -18.50 15.81 -13.65
C ARG A 157 -19.64 15.66 -14.65
N VAL A 158 -20.72 14.97 -14.29
CA VAL A 158 -21.92 14.81 -15.13
C VAL A 158 -22.51 16.20 -15.46
N SER A 159 -22.67 17.08 -14.45
CA SER A 159 -23.23 18.42 -14.66
C SER A 159 -22.39 19.31 -15.60
N ARG A 160 -21.09 19.02 -15.71
CA ARG A 160 -20.14 19.78 -16.54
C ARG A 160 -19.77 19.09 -17.85
N GLY A 161 -20.26 17.89 -18.10
CA GLY A 161 -19.90 17.10 -19.28
C GLY A 161 -18.43 16.67 -19.29
N GLU A 162 -17.80 16.51 -18.08
CA GLU A 162 -16.41 16.07 -17.95
C GLU A 162 -16.28 14.55 -18.03
N SER A 163 -15.07 14.09 -18.31
CA SER A 163 -14.76 12.65 -18.42
C SER A 163 -14.98 11.92 -17.10
N LEU A 164 -15.74 10.81 -17.14
CA LEU A 164 -16.00 9.91 -16.02
C LEU A 164 -15.00 8.74 -15.95
N ARG A 165 -13.97 8.74 -16.79
CA ARG A 165 -13.02 7.62 -16.94
C ARG A 165 -12.43 7.13 -15.60
N ASN A 166 -12.13 8.03 -14.69
CA ASN A 166 -11.56 7.70 -13.38
C ASN A 166 -12.58 7.06 -12.42
N LEU A 167 -13.88 7.20 -12.69
CA LEU A 167 -14.98 6.67 -11.89
C LEU A 167 -15.70 5.51 -12.58
N GLU A 168 -15.24 5.10 -13.76
CA GLU A 168 -15.90 4.10 -14.60
C GLU A 168 -16.10 2.77 -13.87
N ALA A 169 -15.12 2.34 -13.05
CA ALA A 169 -15.20 1.13 -12.24
C ALA A 169 -16.35 1.14 -11.21
N PHE A 170 -16.90 2.32 -10.92
CA PHE A 170 -17.96 2.54 -9.92
C PHE A 170 -19.29 2.98 -10.54
N ARG A 171 -19.37 3.09 -11.87
CA ARG A 171 -20.55 3.56 -12.60
C ARG A 171 -21.84 2.93 -12.10
N SER A 172 -21.89 1.60 -12.01
CA SER A 172 -23.09 0.85 -11.59
C SER A 172 -23.56 1.13 -10.15
N VAL A 173 -22.68 1.65 -9.31
CA VAL A 173 -22.98 2.00 -7.92
C VAL A 173 -23.42 3.47 -7.82
N LEU A 174 -22.78 4.37 -8.57
CA LEU A 174 -23.01 5.81 -8.53
C LEU A 174 -24.26 6.21 -9.31
N GLU A 175 -24.55 5.61 -10.48
CA GLU A 175 -25.77 5.89 -11.26
C GLU A 175 -27.07 5.46 -10.54
N ARG A 176 -27.03 4.41 -9.68
CA ARG A 176 -28.23 3.95 -8.96
C ARG A 176 -28.70 4.89 -7.85
N THR A 177 -27.90 5.86 -7.46
CA THR A 177 -28.24 6.81 -6.40
C THR A 177 -29.15 7.95 -6.93
N ASP A 178 -29.13 8.21 -8.25
CA ASP A 178 -29.98 9.24 -8.89
C ASP A 178 -31.47 8.86 -8.98
N GLY A 179 -31.85 7.60 -8.68
CA GLY A 179 -33.21 7.11 -8.78
C GLY A 179 -34.01 7.02 -7.46
N ALA A 180 -33.40 7.34 -6.31
CA ALA A 180 -34.06 7.30 -5.02
C ALA A 180 -34.46 8.71 -4.57
N THR A 181 -35.56 9.22 -5.12
CA THR A 181 -36.29 10.33 -4.48
C THR A 181 -36.92 9.77 -3.20
N PRO A 182 -36.68 10.34 -2.02
CA PRO A 182 -37.42 9.95 -0.83
C PRO A 182 -38.86 10.46 -0.95
N GLU A 183 -39.84 9.55 -0.86
CA GLU A 183 -41.22 9.90 -0.54
C GLU A 183 -41.34 10.35 0.92
#